data_f28ce53f8a12be76ff8a1c6186222487
#
_entry.id   f28ce53f8a12be76ff8a1c6186222487
#
_cell.length_a   1.000
_cell.length_b   1.000
_cell.length_c   1.000
_cell.angle_alpha   90.00
_cell.angle_beta   90.00
_cell.angle_gamma   90.00
#
_symmetry.space_group_name_H-M   'P 1'
#
loop_
_entity.id
_entity.type
_entity.pdbx_description
1 polymer ?
#
loop_
_entity_poly.entity_id
_entity_poly.type
_entity_poly.pdbx_seq_one_letter_code
_entity_poly.pdbx_strand_id
1 'polypeptide(L)'
;MNFGQALEAVKSGAKIYREGWNGKGQFVIKAGGYTVSESRPGSDYARAGIVGEFTIQPHLDLKNAQGHMQPGWVPSQGDLFAEDWLAEPVAE
;
A
#
# COMPACT_ATOMS: atom_id res chain seq x y z
N MET A 1 2.50 15.64 -9.77
CA MET A 1 1.71 14.85 -10.75
C MET A 1 0.30 14.60 -10.22
N ASN A 2 -0.61 14.22 -11.09
CA ASN A 2 -1.97 13.88 -10.67
C ASN A 2 -2.04 12.47 -10.12
N PHE A 3 -3.17 12.09 -9.53
CA PHE A 3 -3.33 10.79 -8.91
C PHE A 3 -3.22 9.64 -9.93
N GLY A 4 -3.72 9.83 -11.14
CA GLY A 4 -3.61 8.80 -12.18
C GLY A 4 -2.16 8.44 -12.47
N GLN A 5 -1.30 9.45 -12.57
CA GLN A 5 0.13 9.23 -12.75
C GLN A 5 0.78 8.58 -11.53
N ALA A 6 0.39 9.01 -10.33
CA ALA A 6 0.89 8.40 -9.09
C ALA A 6 0.45 6.93 -8.99
N LEU A 7 -0.78 6.62 -9.37
CA LEU A 7 -1.29 5.25 -9.34
C LEU A 7 -0.47 4.34 -10.27
N GLU A 8 -0.16 4.80 -11.47
CA GLU A 8 0.68 4.03 -12.39
C GLU A 8 2.08 3.82 -11.80
N ALA A 9 2.64 4.84 -11.15
CA ALA A 9 3.95 4.75 -10.52
C ALA A 9 3.95 3.71 -9.38
N VAL A 10 2.95 3.73 -8.51
CA VAL A 10 2.89 2.81 -7.39
C VAL A 10 2.66 1.36 -7.86
N LYS A 11 1.88 1.16 -8.91
CA LYS A 11 1.71 -0.16 -9.52
C LYS A 11 3.05 -0.71 -10.01
N SER A 12 3.96 0.16 -10.44
CA SER A 12 5.28 -0.23 -10.94
C SER A 12 6.33 -0.38 -9.81
N GLY A 13 5.93 -0.17 -8.56
CA GLY A 13 6.81 -0.40 -7.42
C GLY A 13 7.34 0.86 -6.75
N ALA A 14 7.01 2.04 -7.24
CA ALA A 14 7.41 3.28 -6.58
C ALA A 14 6.60 3.52 -5.31
N LYS A 15 7.15 4.25 -4.36
CA LYS A 15 6.35 4.77 -3.27
C LYS A 15 5.82 6.13 -3.68
N ILE A 16 4.57 6.44 -3.29
CA ILE A 16 3.91 7.69 -3.66
C ILE A 16 3.45 8.42 -2.41
N TYR A 17 3.40 9.74 -2.49
CA TYR A 17 2.95 10.57 -1.39
C TYR A 17 2.57 11.94 -1.92
N ARG A 18 1.85 12.70 -1.11
CA ARG A 18 1.49 14.08 -1.47
C ARG A 18 2.38 15.05 -0.70
N GLU A 19 2.85 16.07 -1.41
CA GLU A 19 3.61 17.15 -0.79
C GLU A 19 2.79 17.85 0.30
N GLY A 20 1.49 18.00 0.09
CA GLY A 20 0.58 18.67 1.02
C GLY A 20 0.07 17.82 2.18
N TRP A 21 0.51 16.58 2.33
CA TRP A 21 0.06 15.76 3.46
C TRP A 21 0.60 16.30 4.78
N ASN A 22 -0.25 16.26 5.82
CA ASN A 22 0.10 16.77 7.15
C ASN A 22 1.11 15.88 7.87
N GLY A 23 1.08 14.59 7.61
CA GLY A 23 2.00 13.65 8.27
C GLY A 23 3.31 13.54 7.50
N LYS A 24 4.41 13.92 8.16
CA LYS A 24 5.74 13.80 7.56
C LYS A 24 6.13 12.34 7.41
N GLY A 25 6.76 12.02 6.29
CA GLY A 25 7.25 10.67 6.04
C GLY A 25 6.18 9.66 5.71
N GLN A 26 4.94 10.09 5.50
CA GLN A 26 3.88 9.19 5.02
C GLN A 26 4.08 8.87 3.56
N PHE A 27 3.81 7.63 3.19
CA PHE A 27 3.79 7.23 1.79
C PHE A 27 2.96 5.97 1.61
N VAL A 28 2.60 5.71 0.37
CA VAL A 28 1.80 4.55 -0.01
C VAL A 28 2.64 3.65 -0.90
N ILE A 29 2.53 2.35 -0.69
CA ILE A 29 3.18 1.33 -1.51
C ILE A 29 2.16 0.32 -2.00
N LYS A 30 2.53 -0.40 -3.06
CA LYS A 30 1.78 -1.59 -3.47
C LYS A 30 2.30 -2.78 -2.68
N ALA A 31 1.39 -3.56 -2.12
CA ALA A 31 1.71 -4.79 -1.41
C ALA A 31 0.83 -5.92 -1.94
N GLY A 32 1.10 -7.15 -1.53
CA GLY A 32 0.36 -8.31 -2.00
C GLY A 32 0.77 -8.73 -3.41
N GLY A 33 -0.12 -9.45 -4.08
CA GLY A 33 0.15 -10.00 -5.41
C GLY A 33 1.01 -11.25 -5.34
N TYR A 34 0.91 -12.02 -4.27
CA TYR A 34 1.70 -13.25 -4.12
C TYR A 34 0.86 -14.34 -3.45
N THR A 35 1.32 -15.57 -3.64
CA THR A 35 0.65 -16.75 -3.07
C THR A 35 1.38 -17.21 -1.81
N VAL A 36 0.60 -17.46 -0.76
CA VAL A 36 1.10 -18.03 0.49
C VAL A 36 0.82 -19.52 0.44
N SER A 37 1.84 -20.35 0.63
CA SER A 37 1.68 -21.81 0.55
C SER A 37 0.87 -22.35 1.73
N GLU A 38 1.01 -21.74 2.90
CA GLU A 38 0.28 -22.15 4.10
C GLU A 38 0.30 -21.02 5.11
N SER A 39 -0.81 -20.81 5.81
CA SER A 39 -0.88 -19.78 6.84
C SER A 39 0.02 -20.14 8.01
N ARG A 40 0.70 -19.12 8.54
CA ARG A 40 1.58 -19.32 9.69
C ARG A 40 0.74 -19.68 10.93
N PRO A 41 1.15 -20.68 11.72
CA PRO A 41 0.43 -21.01 12.96
C PRO A 41 0.28 -19.80 13.87
N GLY A 42 -0.93 -19.60 14.37
CA GLY A 42 -1.25 -18.47 15.26
C GLY A 42 -1.53 -17.17 14.53
N SER A 43 -1.41 -17.13 13.20
CA SER A 43 -1.76 -15.94 12.43
C SER A 43 -3.26 -15.74 12.39
N ASP A 44 -3.69 -14.53 12.04
CA ASP A 44 -5.12 -14.21 11.89
C ASP A 44 -5.76 -15.09 10.83
N TYR A 45 -5.03 -15.37 9.75
CA TYR A 45 -5.52 -16.24 8.68
C TYR A 45 -5.78 -17.66 9.20
N ALA A 46 -4.83 -18.21 9.94
CA ALA A 46 -4.97 -19.56 10.50
C ALA A 46 -6.14 -19.62 11.48
N ARG A 47 -6.28 -18.62 12.35
CA ARG A 47 -7.38 -18.57 13.31
C ARG A 47 -8.74 -18.41 12.64
N ALA A 48 -8.77 -17.79 11.47
CA ALA A 48 -9.99 -17.67 10.68
C ALA A 48 -10.32 -18.94 9.88
N GLY A 49 -9.50 -19.97 9.99
CA GLY A 49 -9.75 -21.23 9.30
C GLY A 49 -9.28 -21.25 7.84
N ILE A 50 -8.45 -20.30 7.45
CA ILE A 50 -7.90 -20.27 6.10
C ILE A 50 -6.69 -21.20 6.09
N VAL A 51 -6.87 -22.38 5.49
CA VAL A 51 -5.84 -23.41 5.44
C VAL A 51 -5.45 -23.70 4.00
N GLY A 52 -4.23 -24.24 3.83
CA GLY A 52 -3.71 -24.52 2.50
C GLY A 52 -3.24 -23.26 1.79
N GLU A 53 -3.10 -23.37 0.48
CA GLU A 53 -2.59 -22.29 -0.35
C GLU A 53 -3.66 -21.19 -0.55
N PHE A 54 -3.23 -19.94 -0.45
CA PHE A 54 -4.11 -18.81 -0.77
C PHE A 54 -3.30 -17.65 -1.32
N THR A 55 -3.96 -16.75 -2.05
CA THR A 55 -3.34 -15.60 -2.67
C THR A 55 -3.76 -14.32 -1.96
N ILE A 56 -2.80 -13.45 -1.67
CA ILE A 56 -3.08 -12.10 -1.21
C ILE A 56 -3.08 -11.20 -2.44
N GLN A 57 -4.23 -10.62 -2.75
CA GLN A 57 -4.39 -9.77 -3.91
C GLN A 57 -3.56 -8.49 -3.79
N PRO A 58 -3.14 -7.90 -4.91
CA PRO A 58 -2.46 -6.60 -4.86
C PRO A 58 -3.35 -5.54 -4.20
N HIS A 59 -2.75 -4.74 -3.34
CA HIS A 59 -3.48 -3.69 -2.62
C HIS A 59 -2.50 -2.58 -2.24
N LEU A 60 -3.04 -1.48 -1.75
CA LEU A 60 -2.24 -0.34 -1.32
C LEU A 60 -2.15 -0.31 0.20
N ASP A 61 -0.95 -0.08 0.70
CA ASP A 61 -0.68 0.08 2.12
C ASP A 61 -0.14 1.47 2.39
N LEU A 62 -0.63 2.10 3.43
CA LEU A 62 -0.10 3.39 3.89
C LEU A 62 0.90 3.16 5.02
N LYS A 63 2.09 3.76 4.90
CA LYS A 63 2.98 3.93 6.05
C LYS A 63 2.66 5.27 6.65
N ASN A 64 2.16 5.29 7.88
CA ASN A 64 1.74 6.55 8.52
C ASN A 64 2.92 7.31 9.14
N ALA A 65 2.62 8.49 9.69
CA ALA A 65 3.66 9.36 10.24
C ALA A 65 4.39 8.75 11.45
N GLN A 66 3.76 7.82 12.16
CA GLN A 66 4.38 7.10 13.27
C GLN A 66 5.24 5.93 12.82
N GLY A 67 5.27 5.64 11.53
CA GLY A 67 6.03 4.51 10.99
C GLY A 67 5.28 3.20 10.99
N HIS A 68 4.00 3.20 11.31
CA HIS A 68 3.18 1.98 11.29
C HIS A 68 2.56 1.78 9.91
N MET A 69 2.37 0.51 9.55
CA MET A 69 1.73 0.17 8.28
C MET A 69 0.23 0.01 8.47
N GLN A 70 -0.52 0.58 7.54
CA GLN A 70 -1.98 0.48 7.50
C GLN A 70 -2.36 -0.15 6.15
N PRO A 71 -2.55 -1.48 6.12
CA PRO A 71 -2.95 -2.16 4.89
C PRO A 71 -4.34 -1.74 4.42
N GLY A 72 -4.52 -1.69 3.12
CA GLY A 72 -5.83 -1.39 2.55
C GLY A 72 -6.15 0.10 2.51
N TRP A 73 -5.16 0.93 2.21
CA TRP A 73 -5.37 2.38 2.09
C TRP A 73 -6.30 2.73 0.92
N VAL A 74 -7.26 3.62 1.18
CA VAL A 74 -8.18 4.12 0.17
C VAL A 74 -7.99 5.64 0.06
N PRO A 75 -7.79 6.17 -1.17
CA PRO A 75 -7.62 7.61 -1.34
C PRO A 75 -8.90 8.37 -1.02
N SER A 76 -8.75 9.52 -0.38
CA SER A 76 -9.87 10.44 -0.17
C SER A 76 -10.20 11.15 -1.48
N GLN A 77 -11.34 11.84 -1.52
CA GLN A 77 -11.66 12.68 -2.68
C GLN A 77 -10.58 13.74 -2.90
N GLY A 78 -10.08 14.33 -1.83
CA GLY A 78 -8.96 15.28 -1.92
C GLY A 78 -7.72 14.66 -2.55
N ASP A 79 -7.42 13.43 -2.20
CA ASP A 79 -6.28 12.70 -2.77
C ASP A 79 -6.49 12.44 -4.27
N LEU A 80 -7.71 12.06 -4.65
CA LEU A 80 -8.02 11.74 -6.05
C LEU A 80 -7.86 12.97 -6.97
N PHE A 81 -8.20 14.15 -6.49
CA PHE A 81 -8.16 15.36 -7.29
C PHE A 81 -6.90 16.21 -7.09
N ALA A 82 -6.00 15.77 -6.22
CA ALA A 82 -4.77 16.50 -5.94
C ALA A 82 -3.81 16.47 -7.13
N GLU A 83 -3.01 17.53 -7.26
CA GLU A 83 -2.00 17.66 -8.29
C GLU A 83 -0.58 17.66 -7.71
N ASP A 84 -0.46 17.44 -6.39
CA ASP A 84 0.81 17.53 -5.67
C ASP A 84 1.41 16.15 -5.37
N TRP A 85 1.03 15.13 -6.12
CA TRP A 85 1.56 13.79 -5.94
C TRP A 85 3.03 13.72 -6.37
N LEU A 86 3.80 12.96 -5.61
CA LEU A 86 5.21 12.68 -5.87
C LEU A 86 5.42 11.17 -5.84
N ALA A 87 6.39 10.70 -6.58
CA ALA A 87 6.73 9.28 -6.63
C ALA A 87 8.24 9.12 -6.52
N GLU A 88 8.67 8.15 -5.73
CA GLU A 88 10.08 7.81 -5.59
C GLU A 88 10.30 6.34 -5.86
N PRO A 89 11.33 5.98 -6.63
CA PRO A 89 11.68 4.58 -6.81
C PRO A 89 12.03 3.95 -5.47
N VAL A 90 11.69 2.66 -5.32
CA VAL A 90 12.02 1.90 -4.13
C VAL A 90 13.29 1.10 -4.43
N ALA A 91 14.24 1.10 -3.49
CA ALA A 91 15.45 0.30 -3.60
C ALA A 91 15.09 -1.18 -3.54
N GLU A 92 15.69 -1.97 -4.39
CA GLU A 92 15.53 -3.43 -4.41
C GLU A 92 16.49 -4.10 -3.44
#